data_0c16abf54cf22e8835b264d0d643df1d
#
_entry.id   0c16abf54cf22e8835b264d0d643df1d
#
_cell.length_a   1.000
_cell.length_b   1.000
_cell.length_c   1.000
_cell.angle_alpha   90.00
_cell.angle_beta   90.00
_cell.angle_gamma   90.00
#
_symmetry.space_group_name_H-M   'P 1'
#
loop_
_entity.id
_entity.type
_entity.pdbx_description
1 polymer ?
#
loop_
_entity_poly.entity_id
_entity_poly.type
_entity_poly.pdbx_seq_one_letter_code
_entity_poly.pdbx_strand_id
1 'polypeptide(L)'
;MPEAITFYGKLGFTLVYGGPQAHFSTLQAGTAFVNLSLSPSYLPAWWGRTIFRVDDVDALYQTALTTGCSPTLPQNGAWGERYFHLTDPNGHELSFAQLLT
;
A
#
# COMPACT_ATOMS: atom_id res chain seq x y z
N MET A 1 3.45 -2.54 14.22
CA MET A 1 2.20 -1.80 13.93
C MET A 1 2.45 -0.32 13.59
N PRO A 2 3.23 0.44 14.37
CA PRO A 2 3.39 1.88 14.08
C PRO A 2 3.97 2.17 12.70
N GLU A 3 4.97 1.41 12.26
CA GLU A 3 5.61 1.61 10.96
C GLU A 3 4.64 1.36 9.81
N ALA A 4 3.80 0.33 9.94
CA ALA A 4 2.82 0.01 8.93
C ALA A 4 1.76 1.12 8.82
N ILE A 5 1.24 1.59 9.94
CA ILE A 5 0.25 2.69 9.94
C ILE A 5 0.84 3.94 9.30
N THR A 6 2.09 4.29 9.64
CA THR A 6 2.77 5.44 9.05
C THR A 6 2.95 5.26 7.55
N PHE A 7 3.39 4.08 7.13
CA PHE A 7 3.61 3.78 5.72
C PHE A 7 2.32 3.95 4.90
N TYR A 8 1.24 3.29 5.31
CA TYR A 8 -0.02 3.39 4.58
C TYR A 8 -0.63 4.79 4.63
N GLY A 9 -0.41 5.51 5.74
CA GLY A 9 -0.82 6.92 5.84
C GLY A 9 -0.17 7.82 4.81
N LYS A 10 1.10 7.57 4.49
CA LYS A 10 1.83 8.30 3.43
C LYS A 10 1.20 8.11 2.06
N LEU A 11 0.52 6.99 1.85
CA LEU A 11 -0.14 6.65 0.58
C LEU A 11 -1.60 7.08 0.55
N GLY A 12 -2.09 7.78 1.57
CA GLY A 12 -3.43 8.31 1.60
C GLY A 12 -4.44 7.47 2.36
N PHE A 13 -4.02 6.40 3.03
CA PHE A 13 -4.91 5.62 3.89
C PHE A 13 -5.10 6.33 5.22
N THR A 14 -6.34 6.35 5.70
CA THR A 14 -6.70 6.98 6.97
C THR A 14 -6.98 5.92 8.02
N LEU A 15 -6.39 6.06 9.20
CA LEU A 15 -6.66 5.17 10.33
C LEU A 15 -8.10 5.40 10.81
N VAL A 16 -8.92 4.34 10.82
CA VAL A 16 -10.33 4.42 11.23
C VAL A 16 -10.63 3.54 12.44
N TYR A 17 -9.73 2.62 12.80
CA TYR A 17 -9.88 1.76 13.97
C TYR A 17 -8.51 1.33 14.47
N GLY A 18 -8.36 1.21 15.78
CA GLY A 18 -7.11 0.77 16.39
C GLY A 18 -6.10 1.90 16.50
N GLY A 19 -4.84 1.60 16.26
CA GLY A 19 -3.76 2.58 16.34
C GLY A 19 -2.39 1.91 16.57
N PRO A 20 -1.33 2.72 16.77
CA PRO A 20 0.04 2.20 16.88
C PRO A 20 0.25 1.20 18.01
N GLN A 21 -0.55 1.29 19.08
CA GLN A 21 -0.43 0.42 20.24
C GLN A 21 -1.43 -0.74 20.22
N ALA A 22 -2.26 -0.85 19.18
CA ALA A 22 -3.28 -1.88 19.09
C ALA A 22 -2.72 -3.15 18.45
N HIS A 23 -3.37 -4.28 18.72
CA HIS A 23 -3.06 -5.55 18.08
C HIS A 23 -3.71 -5.67 16.68
N PHE A 24 -4.72 -4.86 16.42
CA PHE A 24 -5.46 -4.86 15.17
C PHE A 24 -5.85 -3.44 14.81
N SER A 25 -5.64 -3.06 13.56
CA SER A 25 -5.97 -1.72 13.08
C SER A 25 -6.59 -1.80 11.70
N THR A 26 -7.49 -0.87 11.41
CA THR A 26 -8.12 -0.74 10.10
C THR A 26 -7.82 0.64 9.54
N LEU A 27 -7.38 0.66 8.27
CA LEU A 27 -7.16 1.89 7.52
C LEU A 27 -8.08 1.89 6.32
N GLN A 28 -8.48 3.07 5.87
CA GLN A 28 -9.42 3.25 4.79
C GLN A 28 -8.87 4.20 3.72
N ALA A 29 -9.08 3.84 2.47
CA ALA A 29 -8.83 4.71 1.33
C ALA A 29 -10.02 4.57 0.38
N GLY A 30 -10.80 5.66 0.22
CA GLY A 30 -12.04 5.61 -0.55
C GLY A 30 -13.01 4.59 0.05
N THR A 31 -13.41 3.61 -0.74
CA THR A 31 -14.28 2.51 -0.28
C THR A 31 -13.50 1.26 0.12
N ALA A 32 -12.17 1.29 0.04
CA ALA A 32 -11.32 0.14 0.35
C ALA A 32 -10.78 0.21 1.77
N PHE A 33 -10.60 -0.96 2.38
CA PHE A 33 -10.05 -1.08 3.73
C PHE A 33 -8.83 -1.99 3.72
N VAL A 34 -7.85 -1.67 4.56
CA VAL A 34 -6.73 -2.54 4.87
C VAL A 34 -6.77 -2.82 6.37
N ASN A 35 -6.80 -4.09 6.72
CA ASN A 35 -6.72 -4.53 8.10
C ASN A 35 -5.31 -5.00 8.41
N LEU A 36 -4.75 -4.49 9.49
CA LEU A 36 -3.42 -4.86 9.97
C LEU A 36 -3.57 -5.62 11.28
N SER A 37 -2.96 -6.79 11.36
CA SER A 37 -2.97 -7.62 12.56
C SER A 37 -1.53 -7.82 13.04
N LEU A 38 -1.28 -7.53 14.31
CA LEU A 38 0.03 -7.73 14.90
C LEU A 38 0.25 -9.22 15.16
N SER A 39 1.37 -9.74 14.66
CA SER A 39 1.77 -11.12 14.92
C SER A 39 3.20 -11.12 15.48
N PRO A 40 3.40 -11.47 16.76
CA PRO A 40 4.75 -11.49 17.34
C PRO A 40 5.69 -12.49 16.68
N SER A 41 5.14 -13.53 16.05
CA SER A 41 5.91 -14.57 15.38
C SER A 41 5.93 -14.42 13.86
N TYR A 42 5.55 -13.24 13.35
CA TYR A 42 5.51 -13.01 11.91
C TYR A 42 6.91 -13.08 11.29
N LEU A 43 7.01 -13.86 10.22
CA LEU A 43 8.21 -13.91 9.38
C LEU A 43 7.80 -13.54 7.97
N PRO A 44 8.49 -12.57 7.33
CA PRO A 44 8.17 -12.21 5.96
C PRO A 44 8.30 -13.41 5.03
N ALA A 45 7.26 -13.65 4.24
CA ALA A 45 7.26 -14.72 3.25
C ALA A 45 6.49 -14.23 2.03
N TRP A 46 7.00 -14.57 0.85
CA TRP A 46 6.29 -14.25 -0.37
C TRP A 46 5.11 -15.22 -0.55
N TRP A 47 3.91 -14.71 -0.53
CA TRP A 47 2.69 -15.48 -0.77
C TRP A 47 1.91 -14.97 -1.98
N GLY A 48 2.25 -13.78 -2.44
CA GLY A 48 1.53 -13.13 -3.51
C GLY A 48 1.72 -11.62 -3.46
N ARG A 49 0.80 -10.92 -4.08
CA ARG A 49 0.85 -9.47 -4.19
C ARG A 49 -0.55 -8.89 -4.01
N THR A 50 -0.65 -7.85 -3.22
CA THR A 50 -1.88 -7.08 -3.08
C THR A 50 -1.90 -5.99 -4.12
N ILE A 51 -2.98 -5.89 -4.89
CA ILE A 51 -3.15 -4.88 -5.93
C ILE A 51 -4.25 -3.93 -5.52
N PHE A 52 -3.92 -2.64 -5.46
CA PHE A 52 -4.90 -1.58 -5.22
C PHE A 52 -5.18 -0.87 -6.53
N ARG A 53 -6.47 -0.77 -6.90
CA ARG A 53 -6.87 0.02 -8.07
C ARG A 53 -7.02 1.47 -7.65
N VAL A 54 -6.40 2.37 -8.41
CA VAL A 54 -6.41 3.81 -8.13
C VAL A 54 -6.78 4.59 -9.39
N ASP A 55 -7.24 5.83 -9.20
CA ASP A 55 -7.68 6.67 -10.31
C ASP A 55 -6.51 7.36 -11.03
N ASP A 56 -5.44 7.68 -10.31
CA ASP A 56 -4.28 8.38 -10.87
C ASP A 56 -3.00 7.79 -10.27
N VAL A 57 -2.46 6.80 -10.96
CA VAL A 57 -1.28 6.08 -10.48
C VAL A 57 -0.03 6.95 -10.47
N ASP A 58 0.10 7.88 -11.43
CA ASP A 58 1.27 8.76 -11.48
C ASP A 58 1.28 9.76 -10.32
N ALA A 59 0.11 10.27 -9.94
CA ALA A 59 0.01 11.15 -8.77
C ALA A 59 0.39 10.41 -7.50
N LEU A 60 -0.08 9.17 -7.33
CA LEU A 60 0.28 8.37 -6.16
C LEU A 60 1.76 8.02 -6.15
N TYR A 61 2.35 7.75 -7.31
CA TYR A 61 3.80 7.53 -7.43
C TYR A 61 4.58 8.75 -6.92
N GLN A 62 4.18 9.96 -7.33
CA GLN A 62 4.83 11.18 -6.84
C GLN A 62 4.68 11.35 -5.33
N THR A 63 3.49 11.06 -4.81
CA THR A 63 3.25 11.08 -3.36
C THR A 63 4.18 10.09 -2.64
N ALA A 64 4.33 8.88 -3.17
CA ALA A 64 5.22 7.88 -2.58
C ALA A 64 6.67 8.37 -2.57
N LEU A 65 7.15 8.97 -3.66
CA LEU A 65 8.49 9.52 -3.71
C LEU A 65 8.71 10.64 -2.69
N THR A 66 7.79 11.60 -2.63
CA THR A 66 7.94 12.77 -1.76
C THR A 66 7.81 12.43 -0.29
N THR A 67 7.20 11.30 0.05
CA THR A 67 7.05 10.85 1.44
C THR A 67 8.11 9.84 1.86
N GLY A 68 9.13 9.61 1.01
CA GLY A 68 10.30 8.81 1.37
C GLY A 68 10.18 7.32 1.05
N CYS A 69 9.18 6.91 0.28
CA CYS A 69 9.08 5.54 -0.19
C CYS A 69 9.98 5.32 -1.42
N SER A 70 10.19 4.05 -1.78
CA SER A 70 11.03 3.68 -2.93
C SER A 70 10.22 2.86 -3.93
N PRO A 71 9.24 3.47 -4.61
CA PRO A 71 8.43 2.76 -5.60
C PRO A 71 9.21 2.49 -6.88
N THR A 72 8.80 1.46 -7.62
CA THR A 72 9.29 1.27 -8.99
C THR A 72 8.68 2.33 -9.90
N LEU A 73 9.30 2.57 -11.08
CA LEU A 73 8.76 3.51 -12.05
C LEU A 73 7.43 3.00 -12.60
N PRO A 74 6.43 3.89 -12.77
CA PRO A 74 5.18 3.48 -13.41
C PRO A 74 5.40 2.99 -14.84
N GLN A 75 4.71 1.93 -15.21
CA GLN A 75 4.80 1.31 -16.53
C GLN A 75 3.41 0.94 -17.03
N ASN A 76 3.23 0.96 -18.36
CA ASN A 76 2.02 0.44 -18.97
C ASN A 76 2.19 -1.06 -19.23
N GLY A 77 1.34 -1.87 -18.59
CA GLY A 77 1.32 -3.30 -18.83
C GLY A 77 0.54 -3.66 -20.08
N ALA A 78 0.89 -4.78 -20.69
CA ALA A 78 0.23 -5.24 -21.93
C ALA A 78 -1.24 -5.62 -21.71
N TRP A 79 -1.67 -5.79 -20.46
CA TRP A 79 -3.03 -6.16 -20.10
C TRP A 79 -3.97 -4.97 -19.87
N GLY A 80 -3.51 -3.75 -20.17
CA GLY A 80 -4.39 -2.57 -20.15
C GLY A 80 -4.39 -1.77 -18.85
N GLU A 81 -3.35 -1.88 -18.07
CA GLU A 81 -3.19 -1.11 -16.84
C GLU A 81 -1.82 -0.44 -16.76
N ARG A 82 -1.79 0.76 -16.16
CA ARG A 82 -0.54 1.40 -15.77
C ARG A 82 -0.35 1.17 -14.29
N TYR A 83 0.85 0.78 -13.87
CA TYR A 83 1.09 0.31 -12.50
C TYR A 83 2.49 0.65 -12.02
N PHE A 84 2.65 0.65 -10.70
CA PHE A 84 3.96 0.59 -10.06
C PHE A 84 3.90 -0.34 -8.85
N HIS A 85 5.06 -0.77 -8.39
CA HIS A 85 5.21 -1.67 -7.25
C HIS A 85 5.85 -0.94 -6.08
N LEU A 86 5.51 -1.41 -4.87
CA LEU A 86 6.05 -0.88 -3.63
C LEU A 86 6.01 -1.99 -2.59
N THR A 87 7.05 -2.08 -1.76
CA THR A 87 7.10 -3.04 -0.65
C THR A 87 6.83 -2.30 0.65
N ASP A 88 5.95 -2.85 1.49
CA ASP A 88 5.65 -2.23 2.77
C ASP A 88 6.73 -2.57 3.81
N PRO A 89 6.72 -1.93 5.01
CA PRO A 89 7.77 -2.16 6.01
C PRO A 89 7.88 -3.60 6.51
N ASN A 90 6.84 -4.41 6.32
CA ASN A 90 6.81 -5.80 6.77
C ASN A 90 7.11 -6.80 5.65
N GLY A 91 7.50 -6.31 4.48
CA GLY A 91 7.86 -7.16 3.35
C GLY A 91 6.70 -7.56 2.46
N HIS A 92 5.52 -7.02 2.66
CA HIS A 92 4.38 -7.28 1.76
C HIS A 92 4.57 -6.53 0.45
N GLU A 93 4.39 -7.24 -0.66
CA GLU A 93 4.51 -6.64 -1.98
C GLU A 93 3.17 -6.09 -2.44
N LEU A 94 3.17 -4.82 -2.82
CA LEU A 94 1.98 -4.08 -3.24
C LEU A 94 2.13 -3.62 -4.67
N SER A 95 1.01 -3.53 -5.38
CA SER A 95 0.93 -2.85 -6.67
C SER A 95 -0.21 -1.85 -6.63
N PHE A 96 -0.01 -0.72 -7.28
CA PHE A 96 -1.04 0.28 -7.49
C PHE A 96 -1.26 0.39 -8.98
N ALA A 97 -2.50 0.21 -9.41
CA ALA A 97 -2.82 0.06 -10.83
C ALA A 97 -3.99 0.94 -11.23
N GLN A 98 -3.88 1.53 -12.42
CA GLN A 98 -4.89 2.38 -13.03
C GLN A 98 -5.28 1.79 -14.38
N LEU A 99 -6.58 1.70 -14.65
CA LEU A 99 -7.06 1.25 -15.96
C LEU A 99 -6.66 2.24 -17.05
N LEU A 100 -6.13 1.70 -18.15
CA LEU A 100 -5.90 2.45 -19.38
C LEU A 100 -7.14 2.31 -20.26
N THR A 101 -7.82 3.41 -20.50
CA THR A 101 -9.05 3.42 -21.30
C THR A 101 -8.85 4.18 -22.60
#